data_7d70b678d7d8a64d83f38111d2242a69
#
_entry.id   7d70b678d7d8a64d83f38111d2242a69
#
_cell.length_a   1.000
_cell.length_b   1.000
_cell.length_c   1.000
_cell.angle_alpha   90.00
_cell.angle_beta   90.00
_cell.angle_gamma   90.00
#
_symmetry.space_group_name_H-M   'P 1'
#
loop_
_entity.id
_entity.type
_entity.pdbx_description
1 polymer ?
#
loop_
_entity_poly.entity_id
_entity_poly.type
_entity_poly.pdbx_seq_one_letter_code
_entity_poly.pdbx_strand_id
1 'polypeptide(L)'
;MPKQASLRFAEEVGMNTDPIYEADGKISVRKAVPFGLQHVLAMFVANIAPILIVTGVVKMPASEAGAVVQAAMIIAGIGSLLQMYPVFRLGSGLPVIMGISFTFVSVFCVIGLKYGYGAILGAVLIGGVLEGILGLGAAWWRKLVPPIVSATVVTAIGFSLLPIGA
;
A
#
# COMPACT_ATOMS: atom_id res chain seq x y z
N MET A 1 -10.24 26.89 -5.69
CA MET A 1 -11.68 27.23 -5.61
C MET A 1 -11.99 27.66 -4.18
N PRO A 2 -12.79 28.70 -3.93
CA PRO A 2 -13.13 29.09 -2.58
C PRO A 2 -13.96 27.98 -1.91
N LYS A 3 -13.58 27.61 -0.70
CA LYS A 3 -14.17 26.52 0.12
C LYS A 3 -15.72 26.59 0.21
N GLN A 4 -16.29 27.78 0.17
CA GLN A 4 -17.76 27.98 0.17
C GLN A 4 -18.48 27.52 -1.09
N ALA A 5 -17.84 27.57 -2.24
CA ALA A 5 -18.47 27.12 -3.50
C ALA A 5 -18.50 25.58 -3.58
N SER A 6 -17.48 24.91 -3.04
CA SER A 6 -17.46 23.44 -2.97
C SER A 6 -18.46 22.88 -1.95
N LEU A 7 -18.67 23.58 -0.84
CA LEU A 7 -19.67 23.19 0.17
C LEU A 7 -21.11 23.35 -0.37
N ARG A 8 -21.42 24.44 -1.06
CA ARG A 8 -22.73 24.62 -1.69
C ARG A 8 -23.03 23.59 -2.77
N PHE A 9 -22.03 23.26 -3.58
CA PHE A 9 -22.17 22.21 -4.58
C PHE A 9 -22.40 20.84 -3.93
N ALA A 10 -21.72 20.54 -2.82
CA ALA A 10 -21.91 19.31 -2.07
C ALA A 10 -23.31 19.22 -1.43
N GLU A 11 -23.83 20.31 -0.91
CA GLU A 11 -25.20 20.40 -0.38
C GLU A 11 -26.26 20.24 -1.47
N GLU A 12 -26.08 20.87 -2.65
CA GLU A 12 -26.99 20.73 -3.79
C GLU A 12 -27.06 19.32 -4.35
N VAL A 13 -25.96 18.57 -4.30
CA VAL A 13 -25.87 17.18 -4.77
C VAL A 13 -26.24 16.17 -3.69
N GLY A 14 -26.58 16.64 -2.46
CA GLY A 14 -26.93 15.77 -1.33
C GLY A 14 -25.75 14.95 -0.79
N MET A 15 -24.52 15.41 -1.02
CA MET A 15 -23.33 14.77 -0.46
C MET A 15 -23.22 15.08 1.03
N ASN A 16 -22.84 14.06 1.79
CA ASN A 16 -22.63 14.20 3.22
C ASN A 16 -21.45 15.14 3.51
N THR A 17 -21.72 16.31 4.08
CA THR A 17 -20.73 17.34 4.43
C THR A 17 -20.15 17.16 5.85
N ASP A 18 -20.35 15.97 6.46
CA ASP A 18 -19.75 15.68 7.77
C ASP A 18 -18.23 15.83 7.72
N PRO A 19 -17.61 16.53 8.70
CA PRO A 19 -16.14 16.70 8.78
C PRO A 19 -15.33 15.41 8.68
N ILE A 20 -15.96 14.25 8.91
CA ILE A 20 -15.35 12.93 8.76
C ILE A 20 -14.88 12.65 7.32
N TYR A 21 -15.55 13.23 6.32
CA TYR A 21 -15.26 13.00 4.90
C TYR A 21 -14.34 14.09 4.30
N GLU A 22 -13.97 15.10 5.07
CA GLU A 22 -13.03 16.14 4.64
C GLU A 22 -11.58 15.73 4.97
N ALA A 23 -10.64 15.94 4.04
CA ALA A 23 -9.22 15.64 4.26
C ALA A 23 -8.60 16.43 5.43
N ASP A 24 -9.10 17.66 5.67
CA ASP A 24 -8.68 18.54 6.77
C ASP A 24 -9.70 18.55 7.93
N GLY A 25 -10.66 17.64 7.92
CA GLY A 25 -11.74 17.57 8.90
C GLY A 25 -11.23 17.21 10.29
N LYS A 26 -11.66 17.97 11.30
CA LYS A 26 -11.33 17.67 12.70
C LYS A 26 -12.33 16.65 13.24
N ILE A 27 -11.88 15.42 13.45
CA ILE A 27 -12.67 14.34 14.02
C ILE A 27 -12.42 14.29 15.53
N SER A 28 -13.47 14.10 16.35
CA SER A 28 -13.30 13.88 17.78
C SER A 28 -12.53 12.58 18.04
N VAL A 29 -11.62 12.58 19.02
CA VAL A 29 -10.81 11.42 19.41
C VAL A 29 -11.67 10.18 19.64
N ARG A 30 -12.86 10.35 20.20
CA ARG A 30 -13.80 9.26 20.49
C ARG A 30 -14.28 8.53 19.23
N LYS A 31 -14.40 9.25 18.11
CA LYS A 31 -14.72 8.66 16.80
C LYS A 31 -13.45 8.18 16.08
N ALA A 32 -12.33 8.90 16.21
CA ALA A 32 -11.08 8.56 15.54
C ALA A 32 -10.48 7.23 16.02
N VAL A 33 -10.58 6.91 17.31
CA VAL A 33 -10.02 5.68 17.89
C VAL A 33 -10.61 4.40 17.26
N PRO A 34 -11.94 4.19 17.18
CA PRO A 34 -12.50 3.01 16.54
C PRO A 34 -12.11 2.89 15.06
N PHE A 35 -12.14 3.99 14.30
CA PHE A 35 -11.74 3.98 12.89
C PHE A 35 -10.25 3.67 12.73
N GLY A 36 -9.39 4.25 13.57
CA GLY A 36 -7.97 3.96 13.57
C GLY A 36 -7.67 2.49 13.90
N LEU A 37 -8.34 1.95 14.92
CA LEU A 37 -8.19 0.54 15.31
C LEU A 37 -8.64 -0.41 14.19
N GLN A 38 -9.80 -0.15 13.57
CA GLN A 38 -10.28 -0.91 12.42
C GLN A 38 -9.28 -0.90 11.28
N HIS A 39 -8.68 0.25 11.01
CA HIS A 39 -7.70 0.41 9.95
C HIS A 39 -6.40 -0.36 10.23
N VAL A 40 -5.90 -0.29 11.46
CA VAL A 40 -4.73 -1.06 11.91
C VAL A 40 -4.98 -2.56 11.78
N LEU A 41 -6.15 -3.06 12.20
CA LEU A 41 -6.49 -4.48 12.10
C LEU A 41 -6.57 -4.94 10.62
N ALA A 42 -7.20 -4.14 9.77
CA ALA A 42 -7.30 -4.45 8.35
C ALA A 42 -5.91 -4.49 7.68
N MET A 43 -5.06 -3.51 7.96
CA MET A 43 -3.69 -3.44 7.42
C MET A 43 -2.77 -4.52 7.97
N PHE A 44 -2.95 -4.92 9.22
CA PHE A 44 -2.19 -6.00 9.83
C PHE A 44 -2.36 -7.30 9.03
N VAL A 45 -3.60 -7.70 8.77
CA VAL A 45 -3.90 -8.91 7.97
C VAL A 45 -3.39 -8.76 6.53
N ALA A 46 -3.63 -7.61 5.90
CA ALA A 46 -3.22 -7.35 4.52
C ALA A 46 -1.70 -7.40 4.34
N ASN A 47 -0.91 -6.98 5.34
CA ASN A 47 0.54 -7.02 5.28
C ASN A 47 1.13 -8.42 5.56
N ILE A 48 0.49 -9.20 6.43
CA ILE A 48 0.99 -10.54 6.79
C ILE A 48 0.78 -11.52 5.64
N ALA A 49 -0.36 -11.49 4.97
CA ALA A 49 -0.73 -12.49 3.97
C ALA A 49 0.31 -12.65 2.84
N PRO A 50 0.81 -11.60 2.17
CA PRO A 50 1.83 -11.73 1.15
C PRO A 50 3.12 -12.37 1.66
N ILE A 51 3.53 -12.04 2.90
CA ILE A 51 4.75 -12.57 3.50
C ILE A 51 4.60 -14.07 3.75
N LEU A 52 3.48 -14.48 4.37
CA LEU A 52 3.25 -15.90 4.66
C LEU A 52 3.17 -16.75 3.40
N ILE A 53 2.59 -16.22 2.31
CA ILE A 53 2.56 -16.90 1.02
C ILE A 53 3.99 -17.12 0.52
N VAL A 54 4.81 -16.07 0.43
CA VAL A 54 6.17 -16.15 -0.10
C VAL A 54 7.06 -17.02 0.80
N THR A 55 7.03 -16.83 2.12
CA THR A 55 7.84 -17.62 3.07
C THR A 55 7.42 -19.08 3.11
N GLY A 56 6.12 -19.36 2.95
CA GLY A 56 5.61 -20.72 2.84
C GLY A 56 6.09 -21.44 1.58
N VAL A 57 6.08 -20.75 0.44
CA VAL A 57 6.57 -21.30 -0.84
C VAL A 57 8.06 -21.64 -0.80
N VAL A 58 8.89 -20.80 -0.17
CA VAL A 58 10.33 -21.06 0.00
C VAL A 58 10.64 -21.97 1.19
N LYS A 59 9.62 -22.47 1.89
CA LYS A 59 9.75 -23.36 3.07
C LYS A 59 10.63 -22.75 4.17
N MET A 60 10.48 -21.45 4.41
CA MET A 60 11.24 -20.74 5.44
C MET A 60 10.84 -21.23 6.84
N PRO A 61 11.79 -21.41 7.78
CA PRO A 61 11.49 -21.72 9.18
C PRO A 61 10.57 -20.66 9.80
N ALA A 62 9.64 -21.09 10.66
CA ALA A 62 8.65 -20.19 11.26
C ALA A 62 9.28 -19.00 12.04
N SER A 63 10.44 -19.24 12.68
CA SER A 63 11.19 -18.19 13.39
C SER A 63 11.69 -17.09 12.45
N GLU A 64 12.21 -17.46 11.29
CA GLU A 64 12.69 -16.52 10.28
C GLU A 64 11.53 -15.79 9.59
N ALA A 65 10.46 -16.52 9.24
CA ALA A 65 9.25 -15.91 8.69
C ALA A 65 8.64 -14.89 9.66
N GLY A 66 8.65 -15.17 10.97
CA GLY A 66 8.24 -14.23 12.01
C GLY A 66 9.08 -12.94 12.03
N ALA A 67 10.40 -13.07 11.87
CA ALA A 67 11.30 -11.92 11.80
C ALA A 67 11.03 -11.06 10.54
N VAL A 68 10.74 -11.70 9.40
CA VAL A 68 10.36 -10.99 8.16
C VAL A 68 9.04 -10.21 8.36
N VAL A 69 8.04 -10.83 9.01
CA VAL A 69 6.77 -10.15 9.35
C VAL A 69 7.02 -8.93 10.22
N GLN A 70 7.82 -9.08 11.30
CA GLN A 70 8.14 -7.97 12.19
C GLN A 70 8.83 -6.82 11.47
N ALA A 71 9.86 -7.11 10.67
CA ALA A 71 10.58 -6.11 9.88
C ALA A 71 9.63 -5.38 8.91
N ALA A 72 8.77 -6.11 8.22
CA ALA A 72 7.81 -5.55 7.29
C ALA A 72 6.80 -4.63 7.98
N MET A 73 6.30 -5.00 9.15
CA MET A 73 5.37 -4.17 9.93
C MET A 73 6.03 -2.86 10.40
N ILE A 74 7.29 -2.93 10.86
CA ILE A 74 8.05 -1.75 11.26
C ILE A 74 8.24 -0.80 10.08
N ILE A 75 8.66 -1.34 8.91
CA ILE A 75 8.89 -0.54 7.70
C ILE A 75 7.57 0.06 7.19
N ALA A 76 6.47 -0.70 7.21
CA ALA A 76 5.15 -0.20 6.84
C ALA A 76 4.70 0.96 7.75
N GLY A 77 4.97 0.86 9.06
CA GLY A 77 4.71 1.93 10.02
C GLY A 77 5.52 3.19 9.73
N ILE A 78 6.83 3.04 9.54
CA ILE A 78 7.73 4.16 9.20
C ILE A 78 7.32 4.79 7.87
N GLY A 79 7.05 3.99 6.85
CA GLY A 79 6.59 4.46 5.54
C GLY A 79 5.28 5.23 5.64
N SER A 80 4.33 4.76 6.44
CA SER A 80 3.05 5.45 6.67
C SER A 80 3.26 6.80 7.37
N LEU A 81 4.16 6.87 8.36
CA LEU A 81 4.49 8.14 9.03
C LEU A 81 5.15 9.13 8.06
N LEU A 82 6.09 8.68 7.23
CA LEU A 82 6.71 9.52 6.21
C LEU A 82 5.70 10.00 5.15
N GLN A 83 4.69 9.18 4.83
CA GLN A 83 3.65 9.53 3.90
C GLN A 83 2.70 10.61 4.46
N MET A 84 2.33 10.49 5.74
CA MET A 84 1.48 11.46 6.44
C MET A 84 2.20 12.76 6.80
N TYR A 85 3.46 12.64 7.22
CA TYR A 85 4.31 13.77 7.63
C TYR A 85 5.48 13.91 6.65
N PRO A 86 5.30 14.62 5.54
CA PRO A 86 6.33 14.73 4.52
C PRO A 86 7.62 15.30 5.08
N VAL A 87 8.72 14.59 4.85
CA VAL A 87 10.07 15.06 5.20
C VAL A 87 10.76 15.46 3.90
N PHE A 88 11.19 16.72 3.79
CA PHE A 88 11.72 17.35 2.58
C PHE A 88 10.70 17.30 1.42
N ARG A 89 10.83 16.36 0.51
CA ARG A 89 9.95 16.14 -0.67
C ARG A 89 9.42 14.71 -0.73
N LEU A 90 9.62 13.93 0.30
CA LEU A 90 9.13 12.56 0.43
C LEU A 90 7.81 12.58 1.20
N GLY A 91 6.79 11.92 0.67
CA GLY A 91 5.45 11.87 1.24
C GLY A 91 4.46 12.80 0.54
N SER A 92 3.17 12.43 0.59
CA SER A 92 2.08 13.18 -0.05
C SER A 92 1.36 14.14 0.90
N GLY A 93 1.59 14.02 2.23
CA GLY A 93 0.80 14.73 3.25
C GLY A 93 -0.64 14.21 3.38
N LEU A 94 -0.94 13.07 2.78
CA LEU A 94 -2.25 12.44 2.86
C LEU A 94 -2.21 11.27 3.85
N PRO A 95 -3.31 10.96 4.54
CA PRO A 95 -3.41 9.83 5.47
C PRO A 95 -3.49 8.50 4.71
N VAL A 96 -2.44 8.19 3.95
CA VAL A 96 -2.29 6.93 3.21
C VAL A 96 -1.40 6.01 4.01
N ILE A 97 -1.91 4.82 4.34
CA ILE A 97 -1.15 3.81 5.04
C ILE A 97 -0.40 2.97 4.02
N MET A 98 0.91 2.88 4.22
CA MET A 98 1.79 2.06 3.38
C MET A 98 1.73 0.60 3.83
N GLY A 99 1.80 -0.31 2.86
CA GLY A 99 1.78 -1.73 3.12
C GLY A 99 2.49 -2.51 2.03
N ILE A 100 2.54 -3.84 2.20
CA ILE A 100 3.14 -4.74 1.22
C ILE A 100 2.18 -4.95 0.06
N SER A 101 2.69 -4.79 -1.15
CA SER A 101 1.90 -4.99 -2.37
C SER A 101 1.80 -6.48 -2.74
N PHE A 102 0.58 -6.92 -3.06
CA PHE A 102 0.35 -8.24 -3.66
C PHE A 102 0.88 -8.36 -5.10
N THR A 103 1.19 -7.24 -5.75
CA THR A 103 1.62 -7.18 -7.15
C THR A 103 2.79 -8.10 -7.46
N PHE A 104 3.74 -8.21 -6.53
CA PHE A 104 4.98 -8.95 -6.73
C PHE A 104 4.98 -10.36 -6.14
N VAL A 105 3.91 -10.77 -5.45
CA VAL A 105 3.87 -12.06 -4.73
C VAL A 105 4.11 -13.24 -5.68
N SER A 106 3.43 -13.28 -6.82
CA SER A 106 3.60 -14.36 -7.81
C SER A 106 5.04 -14.40 -8.35
N VAL A 107 5.64 -13.25 -8.61
CA VAL A 107 7.03 -13.13 -9.08
C VAL A 107 8.01 -13.60 -8.01
N PHE A 108 7.80 -13.19 -6.76
CA PHE A 108 8.65 -13.62 -5.64
C PHE A 108 8.53 -15.12 -5.36
N CYS A 109 7.36 -15.72 -5.52
CA CYS A 109 7.19 -17.16 -5.42
C CYS A 109 8.03 -17.89 -6.49
N VAL A 110 8.02 -17.43 -7.74
CA VAL A 110 8.81 -18.03 -8.82
C VAL A 110 10.32 -17.88 -8.58
N ILE A 111 10.77 -16.68 -8.18
CA ILE A 111 12.18 -16.42 -7.86
C ILE A 111 12.62 -17.26 -6.66
N GLY A 112 11.81 -17.28 -5.61
CA GLY A 112 12.11 -18.00 -4.38
C GLY A 112 12.24 -19.50 -4.57
N LEU A 113 11.37 -20.12 -5.39
CA LEU A 113 11.45 -21.53 -5.72
C LEU A 113 12.72 -21.90 -6.50
N LYS A 114 13.19 -21.03 -7.40
CA LYS A 114 14.35 -21.30 -8.25
C LYS A 114 15.68 -20.96 -7.58
N TYR A 115 15.73 -19.82 -6.87
CA TYR A 115 16.98 -19.20 -6.44
C TYR A 115 17.05 -18.96 -4.93
N GLY A 116 15.98 -19.27 -4.21
CA GLY A 116 15.91 -19.08 -2.76
C GLY A 116 15.57 -17.64 -2.33
N TYR A 117 15.42 -17.45 -1.01
CA TYR A 117 14.98 -16.18 -0.43
C TYR A 117 15.98 -15.02 -0.65
N GLY A 118 17.29 -15.32 -0.65
CA GLY A 118 18.31 -14.30 -0.91
C GLY A 118 18.16 -13.61 -2.27
N ALA A 119 17.71 -14.36 -3.29
CA ALA A 119 17.45 -13.80 -4.62
C ALA A 119 16.21 -12.87 -4.61
N ILE A 120 15.21 -13.16 -3.79
CA ILE A 120 14.06 -12.25 -3.60
C ILE A 120 14.54 -10.93 -3.04
N LEU A 121 15.40 -10.94 -2.00
CA LEU A 121 15.96 -9.72 -1.42
C LEU A 121 16.75 -8.90 -2.44
N GLY A 122 17.57 -9.56 -3.25
CA GLY A 122 18.29 -8.91 -4.36
C GLY A 122 17.34 -8.27 -5.37
N ALA A 123 16.29 -8.99 -5.78
CA ALA A 123 15.28 -8.48 -6.70
C ALA A 123 14.53 -7.27 -6.12
N VAL A 124 14.19 -7.31 -4.82
CA VAL A 124 13.52 -6.19 -4.12
C VAL A 124 14.43 -4.96 -4.08
N LEU A 125 15.71 -5.11 -3.78
CA LEU A 125 16.66 -3.98 -3.74
C LEU A 125 16.80 -3.33 -5.12
N ILE A 126 17.01 -4.13 -6.16
CA ILE A 126 17.15 -3.62 -7.53
C ILE A 126 15.83 -3.01 -8.00
N GLY A 127 14.71 -3.71 -7.77
CA GLY A 127 13.37 -3.24 -8.12
C GLY A 127 13.02 -1.93 -7.42
N GLY A 128 13.30 -1.81 -6.12
CA GLY A 128 13.05 -0.61 -5.34
C GLY A 128 13.84 0.62 -5.84
N VAL A 129 15.11 0.42 -6.24
CA VAL A 129 15.91 1.50 -6.85
C VAL A 129 15.30 1.93 -8.19
N LEU A 130 14.93 0.97 -9.04
CA LEU A 130 14.31 1.25 -10.34
C LEU A 130 12.95 1.95 -10.16
N GLU A 131 12.12 1.48 -9.23
CA GLU A 131 10.83 2.10 -8.91
C GLU A 131 11.00 3.52 -8.37
N GLY A 132 12.02 3.76 -7.53
CA GLY A 132 12.38 5.09 -7.06
C GLY A 132 12.75 6.04 -8.20
N ILE A 133 13.57 5.59 -9.15
CA ILE A 133 13.94 6.37 -10.34
C ILE A 133 12.71 6.66 -11.20
N LEU A 134 11.87 5.67 -11.45
CA LEU A 134 10.61 5.84 -12.17
C LEU A 134 9.67 6.80 -11.45
N GLY A 135 9.64 6.75 -10.10
CA GLY A 135 8.86 7.66 -9.27
C GLY A 135 9.25 9.13 -9.45
N LEU A 136 10.54 9.42 -9.58
CA LEU A 136 11.01 10.78 -9.87
C LEU A 136 10.48 11.31 -11.23
N GLY A 137 10.32 10.42 -12.20
CA GLY A 137 9.75 10.73 -13.53
C GLY A 137 8.21 10.64 -13.60
N ALA A 138 7.53 10.35 -12.50
CA ALA A 138 6.09 10.05 -12.49
C ALA A 138 5.21 11.16 -13.10
N ALA A 139 5.60 12.43 -12.95
CA ALA A 139 4.88 13.56 -13.53
C ALA A 139 4.79 13.49 -15.06
N TRP A 140 5.76 12.84 -15.69
CA TRP A 140 5.83 12.70 -17.15
C TRP A 140 5.07 11.45 -17.63
N TRP A 141 5.41 10.25 -17.11
CA TRP A 141 4.85 9.00 -17.64
C TRP A 141 3.41 8.72 -17.17
N ARG A 142 2.96 9.26 -16.01
CA ARG A 142 1.57 9.11 -15.57
C ARG A 142 0.54 9.61 -16.59
N LYS A 143 0.93 10.54 -17.46
CA LYS A 143 0.06 11.04 -18.54
C LYS A 143 -0.18 10.00 -19.63
N LEU A 144 0.71 9.01 -19.75
CA LEU A 144 0.64 7.92 -20.71
C LEU A 144 -0.20 6.74 -20.18
N VAL A 145 -0.52 6.72 -18.88
CA VAL A 145 -1.26 5.62 -18.24
C VAL A 145 -2.70 6.07 -17.96
N PRO A 146 -3.64 5.81 -18.86
CA PRO A 146 -5.04 6.10 -18.61
C PRO A 146 -5.61 5.18 -17.52
N PRO A 147 -6.69 5.56 -16.82
CA PRO A 147 -7.28 4.79 -15.71
C PRO A 147 -7.66 3.35 -16.09
N ILE A 148 -8.02 3.12 -17.35
CA ILE A 148 -8.37 1.78 -17.85
C ILE A 148 -7.18 0.81 -17.76
N VAL A 149 -5.96 1.28 -18.02
CA VAL A 149 -4.75 0.45 -17.90
C VAL A 149 -4.53 0.05 -16.46
N SER A 150 -4.66 0.98 -15.51
CA SER A 150 -4.53 0.69 -14.09
C SER A 150 -5.57 -0.33 -13.63
N ALA A 151 -6.84 -0.18 -14.03
CA ALA A 151 -7.92 -1.11 -13.72
C ALA A 151 -7.63 -2.51 -14.28
N THR A 152 -7.16 -2.60 -15.53
CA THR A 152 -6.82 -3.88 -16.17
C THR A 152 -5.67 -4.57 -15.45
N VAL A 153 -4.61 -3.82 -15.07
CA VAL A 153 -3.46 -4.36 -14.34
C VAL A 153 -3.90 -4.92 -12.97
N VAL A 154 -4.69 -4.16 -12.20
CA VAL A 154 -5.19 -4.62 -10.89
C VAL A 154 -6.04 -5.89 -11.03
N THR A 155 -6.90 -5.96 -12.04
CA THR A 155 -7.71 -7.14 -12.33
C THR A 155 -6.83 -8.34 -12.70
N ALA A 156 -5.82 -8.15 -13.55
CA ALA A 156 -4.87 -9.20 -13.93
C ALA A 156 -4.07 -9.73 -12.73
N ILE A 157 -3.64 -8.84 -11.81
CA ILE A 157 -2.98 -9.24 -10.55
C ILE A 157 -3.93 -10.11 -9.72
N GLY A 158 -5.20 -9.72 -9.57
CA GLY A 158 -6.20 -10.50 -8.86
C GLY A 158 -6.32 -11.93 -9.42
N PHE A 159 -6.43 -12.06 -10.74
CA PHE A 159 -6.48 -13.37 -11.39
C PHE A 159 -5.19 -14.19 -11.24
N SER A 160 -4.03 -13.55 -11.23
CA SER A 160 -2.74 -14.24 -11.06
C SER A 160 -2.55 -14.82 -9.65
N LEU A 161 -3.28 -14.31 -8.67
CA LEU A 161 -3.24 -14.77 -7.27
C LEU A 161 -4.24 -15.88 -6.96
N LEU A 162 -5.23 -16.14 -7.84
CA LEU A 162 -6.23 -17.20 -7.63
C LEU A 162 -5.61 -18.58 -7.35
N PRO A 163 -4.58 -19.06 -8.11
CA PRO A 163 -3.96 -20.37 -7.86
C PRO A 163 -3.21 -20.45 -6.52
N ILE A 164 -2.87 -19.30 -5.94
CA ILE A 164 -2.12 -19.22 -4.67
C ILE A 164 -3.07 -19.23 -3.47
N GLY A 165 -4.33 -18.78 -3.68
CA GLY A 165 -5.36 -18.72 -2.65
C GLY A 165 -6.30 -19.94 -2.61
N ALA A 166 -6.17 -20.85 -3.57
CA ALA A 166 -6.94 -22.11 -3.66
C ALA A 166 -6.18 -23.27 -3.02
#